data_fc9d601f226376a7187eeb94048c5673
#
_entry.id   fc9d601f226376a7187eeb94048c5673
#
_cell.length_a   1.000
_cell.length_b   1.000
_cell.length_c   1.000
_cell.angle_alpha   90.00
_cell.angle_beta   90.00
_cell.angle_gamma   90.00
#
_symmetry.space_group_name_H-M   'P 1'
#
loop_
_entity.id
_entity.type
_entity.pdbx_description
1 polymer ?
#
loop_
_entity_poly.entity_id
_entity_poly.type
_entity_poly.pdbx_seq_one_letter_code
_entity_poly.pdbx_strand_id
1 'polypeptide(L)'
;WCFDKDSNMEVYFAEKKYLETKLRCINGENVKVDHTGGYFTIFLSLSSTIGYGHGMVMATAPIDKEAAYEDLFWGMPLITIALYLIFLFIFYKIVRRMVADPLVDTAREANLVANLAFDEFQPDLKRGDEIGELNRALSEMAATLHARWDSERDLEDKRQQFVSAASHDLKTPLALIGGYAEAIAQDISPEENARYLAAIEQETDRMNGLVREMLDYTRLDRTDELKNRKTLNLTALVRDMLTEYAPLFEKRRLTADIADGVRIRGDETLLRRAVGCLLENAAKYSPENGRVSVRLTNSRNHLLTVENDCEPIPETELPRLFEMFYRGDKARDRAGGHGLGLAILQKILALHGLTCKAENIKGGVRFI
;
A
#
# COMPACT_ATOMS: atom_id res chain seq x y z
N TRP A 1 -93.83 -15.06 -2.62
CA TRP A 1 -95.33 -15.13 -2.29
C TRP A 1 -96.05 -15.23 -3.61
N CYS A 2 -96.79 -16.31 -3.85
CA CYS A 2 -97.78 -16.40 -4.87
C CYS A 2 -99.10 -15.89 -4.34
N PHE A 3 -99.63 -14.86 -4.95
CA PHE A 3 -100.96 -14.38 -4.58
C PHE A 3 -102.00 -15.01 -5.47
N ASP A 4 -102.93 -15.73 -4.84
CA ASP A 4 -104.11 -16.15 -5.50
C ASP A 4 -105.20 -15.07 -5.36
N LYS A 5 -106.08 -14.95 -6.35
CA LYS A 5 -107.02 -13.81 -6.49
C LYS A 5 -108.03 -13.67 -5.39
N ASP A 6 -108.21 -14.72 -4.58
CA ASP A 6 -109.20 -14.79 -3.55
C ASP A 6 -108.74 -14.79 -2.09
N SER A 7 -107.38 -14.60 -1.83
CA SER A 7 -106.83 -14.59 -0.47
C SER A 7 -106.70 -13.17 0.09
N ASN A 8 -107.22 -12.99 1.25
CA ASN A 8 -107.04 -11.73 2.07
C ASN A 8 -105.61 -11.47 2.28
N MET A 9 -105.21 -10.32 1.81
CA MET A 9 -103.79 -9.85 1.88
C MET A 9 -103.56 -9.25 3.25
N GLU A 10 -102.80 -9.94 4.09
CA GLU A 10 -102.13 -9.26 5.22
C GLU A 10 -100.95 -8.49 4.69
N VAL A 11 -101.06 -7.18 4.66
CA VAL A 11 -99.98 -6.28 4.25
C VAL A 11 -99.14 -5.95 5.48
N TYR A 12 -98.00 -6.59 5.60
CA TYR A 12 -96.94 -6.12 6.48
C TYR A 12 -96.28 -4.87 5.89
N PHE A 13 -96.50 -3.72 6.56
CA PHE A 13 -95.83 -2.49 6.19
C PHE A 13 -94.42 -2.50 6.63
N ALA A 14 -93.51 -2.79 5.70
CA ALA A 14 -92.12 -2.47 5.80
C ALA A 14 -91.84 -1.05 5.25
N GLU A 15 -90.78 -0.40 5.72
CA GLU A 15 -90.44 0.99 5.49
C GLU A 15 -90.70 1.53 4.07
N LYS A 16 -90.97 2.83 3.95
CA LYS A 16 -91.29 3.57 2.69
C LYS A 16 -90.42 3.23 1.52
N LYS A 17 -89.11 3.00 1.72
CA LYS A 17 -88.12 2.61 0.72
C LYS A 17 -88.44 1.22 0.13
N TYR A 18 -88.98 0.31 0.91
CA TYR A 18 -89.32 -1.02 0.47
C TYR A 18 -90.55 -1.00 -0.48
N LEU A 19 -91.54 -0.19 -0.17
CA LEU A 19 -92.68 0.04 -1.03
C LEU A 19 -92.32 0.71 -2.35
N GLU A 20 -91.45 1.69 -2.32
CA GLU A 20 -90.95 2.32 -3.56
C GLU A 20 -90.19 1.36 -4.46
N THR A 21 -89.38 0.47 -3.93
CA THR A 21 -88.70 -0.57 -4.67
C THR A 21 -89.65 -1.59 -5.26
N LYS A 22 -90.69 -1.98 -4.50
CA LYS A 22 -91.77 -2.88 -4.96
C LYS A 22 -92.59 -2.27 -6.10
N LEU A 23 -92.92 -0.98 -5.98
CA LEU A 23 -93.64 -0.29 -7.08
C LEU A 23 -92.82 -0.17 -8.37
N ARG A 24 -91.55 -0.03 -8.32
CA ARG A 24 -90.63 0.00 -9.46
C ARG A 24 -90.56 -1.38 -10.17
N CYS A 25 -90.58 -2.46 -9.41
CA CYS A 25 -90.59 -3.82 -9.95
C CYS A 25 -91.92 -4.13 -10.63
N ILE A 26 -93.08 -3.67 -10.14
CA ILE A 26 -94.41 -3.83 -10.74
C ILE A 26 -94.50 -3.06 -12.06
N ASN A 27 -93.77 -1.98 -12.22
CA ASN A 27 -93.72 -1.14 -13.43
C ASN A 27 -92.81 -1.70 -14.54
N GLY A 28 -92.36 -2.99 -14.47
CA GLY A 28 -91.59 -3.65 -15.54
C GLY A 28 -90.08 -3.45 -15.48
N GLU A 29 -89.54 -2.92 -14.38
CA GLU A 29 -88.07 -2.87 -14.16
C GLU A 29 -87.57 -4.23 -13.68
N ASN A 30 -86.72 -4.86 -14.44
CA ASN A 30 -86.15 -6.18 -14.18
C ASN A 30 -85.26 -6.14 -12.88
N VAL A 31 -85.43 -7.15 -12.03
CA VAL A 31 -84.63 -7.60 -10.90
C VAL A 31 -83.85 -6.49 -10.14
N LYS A 32 -84.33 -6.09 -8.99
CA LYS A 32 -83.55 -5.31 -8.03
C LYS A 32 -83.22 -6.12 -6.80
N VAL A 33 -81.95 -6.02 -6.40
CA VAL A 33 -81.45 -6.57 -5.16
C VAL A 33 -81.37 -5.42 -4.16
N ASP A 34 -82.11 -5.51 -3.05
CA ASP A 34 -82.06 -4.52 -1.98
C ASP A 34 -81.48 -5.13 -0.70
N HIS A 35 -80.57 -4.42 -0.10
CA HIS A 35 -79.88 -4.78 1.13
C HIS A 35 -80.35 -3.93 2.31
N THR A 36 -81.62 -3.87 2.57
CA THR A 36 -82.11 -3.08 3.71
C THR A 36 -82.53 -3.97 4.86
N GLY A 37 -82.15 -3.60 6.07
CA GLY A 37 -82.65 -4.21 7.30
C GLY A 37 -82.08 -5.57 7.67
N GLY A 38 -80.90 -5.99 7.11
CA GLY A 38 -80.26 -7.26 7.46
C GLY A 38 -80.79 -8.46 6.71
N TYR A 39 -81.51 -8.22 5.64
CA TYR A 39 -82.02 -9.25 4.75
C TYR A 39 -81.62 -8.97 3.32
N PHE A 40 -81.36 -10.05 2.59
CA PHE A 40 -81.13 -9.99 1.16
C PHE A 40 -82.45 -10.27 0.48
N THR A 41 -83.02 -9.30 -0.23
CA THR A 41 -84.35 -9.43 -0.85
C THR A 41 -84.22 -9.33 -2.37
N ILE A 42 -84.62 -10.36 -3.07
CA ILE A 42 -84.68 -10.41 -4.53
C ILE A 42 -86.11 -10.24 -4.98
N PHE A 43 -86.37 -9.24 -5.83
CA PHE A 43 -87.66 -9.04 -6.48
C PHE A 43 -87.55 -9.49 -7.92
N LEU A 44 -88.38 -10.49 -8.33
CA LEU A 44 -88.46 -10.96 -9.67
C LEU A 44 -89.83 -10.59 -10.21
N SER A 45 -89.91 -9.80 -11.25
CA SER A 45 -91.14 -9.53 -11.99
C SER A 45 -91.33 -10.58 -13.05
N LEU A 46 -92.40 -11.35 -12.97
CA LEU A 46 -92.83 -12.30 -13.96
C LEU A 46 -93.90 -11.68 -14.84
N SER A 47 -93.61 -11.38 -16.09
CA SER A 47 -94.65 -11.04 -17.10
C SER A 47 -95.10 -12.29 -17.85
N SER A 48 -96.35 -12.64 -17.77
CA SER A 48 -96.89 -13.74 -18.54
C SER A 48 -97.33 -13.24 -19.89
N THR A 49 -96.91 -13.93 -20.96
CA THR A 49 -97.23 -13.59 -22.34
C THR A 49 -98.63 -14.06 -22.74
N ILE A 50 -99.36 -14.72 -21.85
CA ILE A 50 -100.70 -15.22 -22.07
C ILE A 50 -101.67 -14.56 -21.10
N GLY A 51 -102.25 -13.48 -21.50
CA GLY A 51 -103.31 -12.68 -20.93
C GLY A 51 -103.71 -12.92 -19.48
N TYR A 52 -103.71 -11.88 -18.71
CA TYR A 52 -104.19 -11.76 -17.33
C TYR A 52 -103.24 -12.25 -16.21
N GLY A 53 -102.33 -11.49 -15.83
CA GLY A 53 -101.68 -11.53 -14.52
C GLY A 53 -100.19 -11.21 -14.52
N HIS A 54 -99.82 -10.09 -13.80
CA HIS A 54 -98.43 -9.83 -13.44
C HIS A 54 -98.22 -10.52 -12.10
N GLY A 55 -97.29 -11.49 -12.08
CA GLY A 55 -96.80 -12.14 -10.86
C GLY A 55 -95.47 -11.54 -10.40
N MET A 56 -95.30 -11.40 -9.11
CA MET A 56 -94.04 -10.99 -8.52
C MET A 56 -93.58 -12.03 -7.50
N VAL A 57 -92.39 -12.50 -7.62
CA VAL A 57 -91.79 -13.40 -6.66
C VAL A 57 -90.76 -12.57 -5.80
N MET A 58 -90.94 -12.66 -4.50
CA MET A 58 -90.03 -12.08 -3.54
C MET A 58 -89.39 -13.22 -2.76
N ALA A 59 -88.09 -13.27 -2.78
CA ALA A 59 -87.30 -14.16 -1.94
C ALA A 59 -86.47 -13.32 -0.98
N THR A 60 -86.61 -13.60 0.32
CA THR A 60 -85.82 -12.94 1.35
C THR A 60 -84.96 -13.96 2.07
N ALA A 61 -83.70 -13.69 2.20
CA ALA A 61 -82.75 -14.46 3.01
C ALA A 61 -82.15 -13.56 4.10
N PRO A 62 -82.10 -14.00 5.33
CA PRO A 62 -81.39 -13.23 6.35
C PRO A 62 -79.93 -13.20 6.02
N ILE A 63 -79.30 -12.03 6.18
CA ILE A 63 -77.85 -11.92 6.21
C ILE A 63 -77.42 -12.21 7.64
N ASP A 64 -76.81 -13.36 7.84
CA ASP A 64 -76.23 -13.67 9.16
C ASP A 64 -75.01 -12.77 9.37
N LYS A 65 -75.27 -11.58 9.91
CA LYS A 65 -74.24 -10.57 10.19
C LYS A 65 -73.31 -11.04 11.29
N GLU A 66 -73.76 -11.83 12.25
CA GLU A 66 -72.98 -12.31 13.37
C GLU A 66 -71.89 -13.26 12.90
N ALA A 67 -72.21 -14.23 12.04
CA ALA A 67 -71.25 -15.17 11.45
C ALA A 67 -70.21 -14.42 10.58
N ALA A 68 -70.69 -13.47 9.74
CA ALA A 68 -69.75 -12.65 8.92
C ALA A 68 -68.84 -11.75 9.74
N TYR A 69 -69.31 -11.24 10.87
CA TYR A 69 -68.46 -10.46 11.80
C TYR A 69 -67.52 -11.34 12.61
N GLU A 70 -67.88 -12.54 12.98
CA GLU A 70 -67.01 -13.47 13.68
C GLU A 70 -65.82 -13.89 12.80
N ASP A 71 -66.07 -14.30 11.56
CA ASP A 71 -65.04 -14.66 10.60
C ASP A 71 -64.08 -13.48 10.31
N LEU A 72 -64.64 -12.27 10.20
CA LEU A 72 -63.85 -11.06 9.99
C LEU A 72 -63.04 -10.69 11.27
N PHE A 73 -63.64 -10.89 12.45
CA PHE A 73 -62.99 -10.58 13.73
C PHE A 73 -61.75 -11.44 14.03
N TRP A 74 -61.83 -12.75 13.69
CA TRP A 74 -60.71 -13.66 13.88
C TRP A 74 -59.73 -13.72 12.70
N GLY A 75 -60.19 -13.51 11.48
CA GLY A 75 -59.37 -13.55 10.24
C GLY A 75 -58.46 -12.34 10.09
N MET A 76 -58.95 -11.12 10.39
CA MET A 76 -58.17 -9.86 10.25
C MET A 76 -56.90 -9.82 11.11
N PRO A 77 -56.92 -10.15 12.42
CA PRO A 77 -55.73 -10.17 13.22
C PRO A 77 -54.70 -11.20 12.77
N LEU A 78 -55.14 -12.37 12.30
CA LEU A 78 -54.20 -13.36 11.77
C LEU A 78 -53.49 -12.87 10.52
N ILE A 79 -54.20 -12.22 9.60
CA ILE A 79 -53.62 -11.62 8.39
C ILE A 79 -52.63 -10.50 8.76
N THR A 80 -53.02 -9.63 9.72
CA THR A 80 -52.12 -8.54 10.15
C THR A 80 -50.86 -9.06 10.83
N ILE A 81 -50.94 -10.10 11.65
CA ILE A 81 -49.77 -10.76 12.25
C ILE A 81 -48.88 -11.39 11.16
N ALA A 82 -49.49 -12.08 10.18
CA ALA A 82 -48.73 -12.67 9.09
C ALA A 82 -48.00 -11.61 8.26
N LEU A 83 -48.65 -10.51 7.91
CA LEU A 83 -48.03 -9.38 7.20
C LEU A 83 -46.93 -8.73 8.02
N TYR A 84 -47.11 -8.59 9.31
CA TYR A 84 -46.09 -8.06 10.23
C TYR A 84 -44.85 -8.95 10.29
N LEU A 85 -45.04 -10.29 10.37
CA LEU A 85 -43.94 -11.26 10.36
C LEU A 85 -43.19 -11.23 9.03
N ILE A 86 -43.92 -11.13 7.92
CA ILE A 86 -43.31 -10.98 6.58
C ILE A 86 -42.51 -9.68 6.51
N PHE A 87 -43.07 -8.57 7.02
CA PHE A 87 -42.36 -7.29 7.07
C PHE A 87 -41.10 -7.39 7.92
N LEU A 88 -41.15 -7.99 9.11
CA LEU A 88 -39.98 -8.20 9.97
C LEU A 88 -38.92 -9.07 9.28
N PHE A 89 -39.33 -10.10 8.58
CA PHE A 89 -38.41 -10.96 7.83
C PHE A 89 -37.72 -10.20 6.70
N ILE A 90 -38.47 -9.42 5.92
CA ILE A 90 -37.93 -8.59 4.85
C ILE A 90 -36.98 -7.53 5.43
N PHE A 91 -37.41 -6.84 6.49
CA PHE A 91 -36.61 -5.84 7.17
C PHE A 91 -35.29 -6.43 7.71
N TYR A 92 -35.35 -7.59 8.37
CA TYR A 92 -34.16 -8.31 8.82
C TYR A 92 -33.20 -8.63 7.66
N LYS A 93 -33.73 -9.11 6.55
CA LYS A 93 -32.92 -9.40 5.34
C LYS A 93 -32.25 -8.15 4.77
N ILE A 94 -32.98 -7.04 4.74
CA ILE A 94 -32.45 -5.76 4.25
C ILE A 94 -31.32 -5.26 5.18
N VAL A 95 -31.57 -5.18 6.49
CA VAL A 95 -30.58 -4.72 7.47
C VAL A 95 -29.33 -5.61 7.46
N ARG A 96 -29.52 -6.92 7.41
CA ARG A 96 -28.40 -7.86 7.33
C ARG A 96 -27.56 -7.59 6.10
N ARG A 97 -28.18 -7.50 4.91
CA ARG A 97 -27.46 -7.32 3.64
C ARG A 97 -26.84 -5.92 3.49
N MET A 98 -27.51 -4.89 3.99
CA MET A 98 -27.04 -3.50 3.82
C MET A 98 -26.01 -3.09 4.86
N VAL A 99 -26.07 -3.65 6.07
CA VAL A 99 -25.24 -3.20 7.20
C VAL A 99 -24.39 -4.33 7.78
N ALA A 100 -25.02 -5.45 8.19
CA ALA A 100 -24.32 -6.47 8.96
C ALA A 100 -23.26 -7.22 8.13
N ASP A 101 -23.63 -7.72 6.95
CA ASP A 101 -22.71 -8.46 6.10
C ASP A 101 -21.51 -7.59 5.66
N PRO A 102 -21.70 -6.34 5.16
CA PRO A 102 -20.58 -5.46 4.81
C PRO A 102 -19.69 -5.08 6.00
N LEU A 103 -20.25 -4.92 7.20
CA LEU A 103 -19.46 -4.61 8.39
C LEU A 103 -18.56 -5.79 8.79
N VAL A 104 -19.08 -7.02 8.66
CA VAL A 104 -18.28 -8.24 8.88
C VAL A 104 -17.16 -8.35 7.86
N ASP A 105 -17.43 -8.03 6.58
CA ASP A 105 -16.42 -8.00 5.52
C ASP A 105 -15.34 -6.94 5.84
N THR A 106 -15.73 -5.72 6.20
CA THR A 106 -14.78 -4.68 6.62
C THR A 106 -13.93 -5.10 7.82
N ALA A 107 -14.54 -5.77 8.81
CA ALA A 107 -13.81 -6.29 9.97
C ALA A 107 -12.81 -7.39 9.58
N ARG A 108 -13.16 -8.23 8.60
CA ARG A 108 -12.25 -9.24 8.04
C ARG A 108 -11.08 -8.58 7.32
N GLU A 109 -11.36 -7.60 6.46
CA GLU A 109 -10.34 -6.81 5.76
C GLU A 109 -9.39 -6.10 6.74
N ALA A 110 -9.93 -5.51 7.83
CA ALA A 110 -9.11 -4.91 8.88
C ALA A 110 -8.19 -5.93 9.58
N ASN A 111 -8.67 -7.16 9.79
CA ASN A 111 -7.83 -8.24 10.33
C ASN A 111 -6.71 -8.67 9.36
N LEU A 112 -6.93 -8.65 8.05
CA LEU A 112 -5.88 -8.93 7.07
C LEU A 112 -4.77 -7.87 7.16
N VAL A 113 -5.13 -6.59 7.25
CA VAL A 113 -4.17 -5.50 7.45
C VAL A 113 -3.40 -5.67 8.77
N ALA A 114 -4.09 -5.99 9.87
CA ALA A 114 -3.46 -6.22 11.18
C ALA A 114 -2.46 -7.38 11.18
N ASN A 115 -2.68 -8.41 10.35
CA ASN A 115 -1.79 -9.54 10.18
C ASN A 115 -0.77 -9.37 9.04
N LEU A 116 -0.64 -8.16 8.49
CA LEU A 116 0.28 -7.82 7.39
C LEU A 116 0.04 -8.63 6.10
N ALA A 117 -1.16 -9.16 5.91
CA ALA A 117 -1.57 -9.90 4.72
C ALA A 117 -2.10 -8.93 3.64
N PHE A 118 -1.26 -7.98 3.21
CA PHE A 118 -1.66 -6.91 2.28
C PHE A 118 -2.05 -7.43 0.90
N ASP A 119 -1.50 -8.56 0.45
CA ASP A 119 -1.82 -9.16 -0.86
C ASP A 119 -3.26 -9.66 -0.94
N GLU A 120 -3.85 -10.05 0.19
CA GLU A 120 -5.23 -10.53 0.30
C GLU A 120 -6.24 -9.41 0.57
N PHE A 121 -5.76 -8.19 0.88
CA PHE A 121 -6.58 -7.04 1.23
C PHE A 121 -7.28 -6.45 0.00
N GLN A 122 -8.61 -6.57 -0.06
CA GLN A 122 -9.42 -6.12 -1.18
C GLN A 122 -10.74 -5.46 -0.72
N PRO A 123 -10.70 -4.26 -0.11
CA PRO A 123 -11.89 -3.59 0.39
C PRO A 123 -12.82 -3.13 -0.72
N ASP A 124 -14.13 -3.15 -0.47
CA ASP A 124 -15.10 -2.58 -1.40
C ASP A 124 -15.07 -1.04 -1.35
N LEU A 125 -14.39 -0.43 -2.32
CA LEU A 125 -14.26 1.02 -2.44
C LEU A 125 -15.41 1.67 -3.25
N LYS A 126 -16.33 0.87 -3.82
CA LYS A 126 -17.40 1.39 -4.70
C LYS A 126 -18.60 1.92 -3.93
N ARG A 127 -18.71 1.61 -2.65
CA ARG A 127 -19.81 2.07 -1.80
C ARG A 127 -19.73 3.58 -1.57
N GLY A 128 -20.88 4.24 -1.63
CA GLY A 128 -21.03 5.68 -1.38
C GLY A 128 -21.60 6.03 0.00
N ASP A 129 -21.71 5.05 0.90
CA ASP A 129 -22.22 5.21 2.27
C ASP A 129 -21.06 5.31 3.29
N GLU A 130 -21.40 5.36 4.58
CA GLU A 130 -20.45 5.47 5.69
C GLU A 130 -19.51 4.26 5.78
N ILE A 131 -19.97 3.07 5.36
CA ILE A 131 -19.13 1.87 5.28
C ILE A 131 -18.10 2.02 4.15
N GLY A 132 -18.50 2.62 3.03
CA GLY A 132 -17.58 2.96 1.95
C GLY A 132 -16.53 3.99 2.35
N GLU A 133 -16.88 4.96 3.19
CA GLU A 133 -15.92 5.91 3.76
C GLU A 133 -14.92 5.21 4.70
N LEU A 134 -15.42 4.31 5.55
CA LEU A 134 -14.58 3.47 6.42
C LEU A 134 -13.62 2.60 5.60
N ASN A 135 -14.08 1.98 4.53
CA ASN A 135 -13.25 1.17 3.64
C ASN A 135 -12.15 2.01 2.95
N ARG A 136 -12.44 3.25 2.55
CA ARG A 136 -11.43 4.17 2.00
C ARG A 136 -10.38 4.54 3.04
N ALA A 137 -10.79 4.92 4.25
CA ALA A 137 -9.87 5.23 5.34
C ALA A 137 -8.99 4.01 5.71
N LEU A 138 -9.57 2.81 5.75
CA LEU A 138 -8.83 1.56 5.98
C LEU A 138 -7.82 1.29 4.85
N SER A 139 -8.18 1.57 3.59
CA SER A 139 -7.29 1.43 2.44
C SER A 139 -6.09 2.37 2.49
N GLU A 140 -6.30 3.63 2.88
CA GLU A 140 -5.20 4.60 3.06
C GLU A 140 -4.26 4.18 4.21
N MET A 141 -4.83 3.70 5.31
CA MET A 141 -4.06 3.18 6.44
C MET A 141 -3.25 1.94 6.02
N ALA A 142 -3.86 1.00 5.29
CA ALA A 142 -3.19 -0.19 4.79
C ALA A 142 -2.02 0.16 3.86
N ALA A 143 -2.23 1.08 2.91
CA ALA A 143 -1.18 1.55 2.01
C ALA A 143 0.00 2.20 2.77
N THR A 144 -0.30 3.01 3.80
CA THR A 144 0.72 3.64 4.63
C THR A 144 1.51 2.62 5.46
N LEU A 145 0.82 1.64 6.04
CA LEU A 145 1.45 0.55 6.80
C LEU A 145 2.30 -0.34 5.89
N HIS A 146 1.81 -0.70 4.71
CA HIS A 146 2.55 -1.49 3.73
C HIS A 146 3.85 -0.79 3.33
N ALA A 147 3.78 0.50 2.97
CA ALA A 147 4.97 1.27 2.62
C ALA A 147 6.00 1.37 3.76
N ARG A 148 5.54 1.51 5.01
CA ARG A 148 6.43 1.49 6.18
C ARG A 148 7.04 0.12 6.42
N TRP A 149 6.25 -0.94 6.29
CA TRP A 149 6.71 -2.31 6.44
C TRP A 149 7.79 -2.67 5.41
N ASP A 150 7.56 -2.32 4.14
CA ASP A 150 8.55 -2.54 3.07
C ASP A 150 9.85 -1.76 3.35
N SER A 151 9.73 -0.52 3.78
CA SER A 151 10.90 0.29 4.14
C SER A 151 11.68 -0.28 5.33
N GLU A 152 10.99 -0.76 6.37
CA GLU A 152 11.62 -1.37 7.55
C GLU A 152 12.29 -2.69 7.21
N ARG A 153 11.64 -3.50 6.37
CA ARG A 153 12.21 -4.77 5.88
C ARG A 153 13.46 -4.53 5.02
N ASP A 154 13.43 -3.56 4.12
CA ASP A 154 14.60 -3.18 3.30
C ASP A 154 15.78 -2.70 4.17
N LEU A 155 15.49 -1.96 5.23
CA LEU A 155 16.50 -1.54 6.20
C LEU A 155 17.09 -2.72 6.97
N GLU A 156 16.29 -3.68 7.41
CA GLU A 156 16.77 -4.87 8.13
C GLU A 156 17.57 -5.78 7.21
N ASP A 157 17.15 -5.98 5.97
CA ASP A 157 17.88 -6.75 4.96
C ASP A 157 19.27 -6.11 4.68
N LYS A 158 19.34 -4.78 4.53
CA LYS A 158 20.60 -4.04 4.40
C LYS A 158 21.50 -4.19 5.64
N ARG A 159 20.91 -4.15 6.83
CA ARG A 159 21.62 -4.35 8.08
C ARG A 159 22.20 -5.76 8.19
N GLN A 160 21.44 -6.78 7.83
CA GLN A 160 21.90 -8.17 7.84
C GLN A 160 23.02 -8.39 6.82
N GLN A 161 22.88 -7.82 5.60
CA GLN A 161 23.93 -7.84 4.59
C GLN A 161 25.20 -7.16 5.10
N PHE A 162 25.07 -5.99 5.76
CA PHE A 162 26.20 -5.30 6.36
C PHE A 162 26.94 -6.16 7.39
N VAL A 163 26.23 -6.75 8.34
CA VAL A 163 26.82 -7.60 9.40
C VAL A 163 27.47 -8.84 8.79
N SER A 164 26.83 -9.49 7.82
CA SER A 164 27.36 -10.69 7.14
C SER A 164 28.65 -10.37 6.39
N ALA A 165 28.66 -9.31 5.57
CA ALA A 165 29.83 -8.91 4.79
C ALA A 165 30.98 -8.44 5.69
N ALA A 166 30.68 -7.65 6.73
CA ALA A 166 31.65 -7.23 7.75
C ALA A 166 32.32 -8.43 8.44
N SER A 167 31.52 -9.41 8.83
CA SER A 167 32.02 -10.62 9.49
C SER A 167 32.95 -11.43 8.57
N HIS A 168 32.59 -11.53 7.30
CA HIS A 168 33.40 -12.21 6.30
C HIS A 168 34.74 -11.52 6.06
N ASP A 169 34.71 -10.18 5.89
CA ASP A 169 35.92 -9.40 5.61
C ASP A 169 36.86 -9.25 6.81
N LEU A 170 36.36 -9.42 8.04
CA LEU A 170 37.16 -9.51 9.24
C LEU A 170 37.73 -10.92 9.47
N LYS A 171 37.01 -11.98 9.09
CA LYS A 171 37.44 -13.36 9.32
C LYS A 171 38.68 -13.71 8.49
N THR A 172 38.78 -13.23 7.26
CA THR A 172 39.90 -13.54 6.36
C THR A 172 41.27 -13.05 6.89
N PRO A 173 41.46 -11.76 7.23
CA PRO A 173 42.70 -11.28 7.79
C PRO A 173 43.01 -11.91 9.17
N LEU A 174 41.99 -12.16 9.98
CA LEU A 174 42.18 -12.82 11.27
C LEU A 174 42.74 -14.24 11.13
N ALA A 175 42.24 -15.01 10.15
CA ALA A 175 42.76 -16.34 9.84
C ALA A 175 44.22 -16.30 9.32
N LEU A 176 44.58 -15.26 8.51
CA LEU A 176 45.95 -15.07 8.06
C LEU A 176 46.87 -14.70 9.21
N ILE A 177 46.48 -13.79 10.09
CA ILE A 177 47.27 -13.43 11.29
C ILE A 177 47.48 -14.67 12.16
N GLY A 178 46.42 -15.49 12.38
CA GLY A 178 46.56 -16.75 13.13
C GLY A 178 47.56 -17.73 12.49
N GLY A 179 47.46 -17.93 11.17
CA GLY A 179 48.36 -18.79 10.43
C GLY A 179 49.82 -18.32 10.46
N TYR A 180 50.08 -17.01 10.30
CA TYR A 180 51.42 -16.45 10.43
C TYR A 180 51.98 -16.53 11.87
N ALA A 181 51.12 -16.33 12.86
CA ALA A 181 51.54 -16.49 14.26
C ALA A 181 51.91 -17.96 14.59
N GLU A 182 51.17 -18.93 14.07
CA GLU A 182 51.46 -20.35 14.19
C GLU A 182 52.80 -20.70 13.45
N ALA A 183 53.03 -20.15 12.26
CA ALA A 183 54.26 -20.34 11.52
C ALA A 183 55.51 -19.77 12.27
N ILE A 184 55.37 -18.58 12.88
CA ILE A 184 56.44 -18.01 13.74
C ILE A 184 56.73 -18.92 14.94
N ALA A 185 55.70 -19.51 15.57
CA ALA A 185 55.85 -20.40 16.72
C ALA A 185 56.64 -21.70 16.36
N GLN A 186 56.73 -22.06 15.07
CA GLN A 186 57.51 -23.20 14.61
C GLN A 186 59.02 -22.89 14.39
N ASP A 187 59.41 -21.59 14.59
CA ASP A 187 60.81 -21.09 14.54
C ASP A 187 61.62 -21.53 13.32
N ILE A 188 61.04 -21.32 12.11
CA ILE A 188 61.58 -21.85 10.83
C ILE A 188 62.90 -21.14 10.46
N SER A 189 62.91 -19.78 10.40
CA SER A 189 64.10 -18.95 10.24
C SER A 189 63.85 -17.50 10.66
N PRO A 190 64.89 -16.75 11.09
CA PRO A 190 64.75 -15.34 11.47
C PRO A 190 64.20 -14.46 10.31
N GLU A 191 64.62 -14.74 9.06
CA GLU A 191 64.18 -13.99 7.88
C GLU A 191 62.72 -14.28 7.57
N GLU A 192 62.23 -15.50 7.68
CA GLU A 192 60.85 -15.86 7.49
C GLU A 192 59.96 -15.30 8.63
N ASN A 193 60.44 -15.37 9.88
CA ASN A 193 59.74 -14.77 11.02
C ASN A 193 59.53 -13.26 10.82
N ALA A 194 60.56 -12.55 10.30
CA ALA A 194 60.47 -11.12 10.00
C ALA A 194 59.42 -10.83 8.90
N ARG A 195 59.31 -11.71 7.85
CA ARG A 195 58.28 -11.60 6.83
C ARG A 195 56.89 -11.84 7.38
N TYR A 196 56.72 -12.86 8.23
CA TYR A 196 55.41 -13.13 8.84
C TYR A 196 54.98 -11.98 9.80
N LEU A 197 55.91 -11.39 10.58
CA LEU A 197 55.61 -10.23 11.42
C LEU A 197 55.16 -9.04 10.54
N ALA A 198 55.84 -8.73 9.46
CA ALA A 198 55.43 -7.68 8.53
C ALA A 198 54.04 -7.94 7.92
N ALA A 199 53.74 -9.19 7.58
CA ALA A 199 52.42 -9.58 7.07
C ALA A 199 51.33 -9.42 8.16
N ILE A 200 51.64 -9.76 9.40
CA ILE A 200 50.68 -9.55 10.54
C ILE A 200 50.41 -8.04 10.74
N GLU A 201 51.47 -7.20 10.71
CA GLU A 201 51.33 -5.74 10.78
C GLU A 201 50.44 -5.22 9.65
N GLN A 202 50.69 -5.63 8.42
CA GLN A 202 49.90 -5.22 7.27
C GLN A 202 48.43 -5.63 7.37
N GLU A 203 48.11 -6.88 7.79
CA GLU A 203 46.73 -7.32 7.98
C GLU A 203 46.05 -6.65 9.15
N THR A 204 46.80 -6.31 10.20
CA THR A 204 46.28 -5.54 11.35
C THR A 204 45.90 -4.12 10.93
N ASP A 205 46.76 -3.44 10.15
CA ASP A 205 46.46 -2.10 9.62
C ASP A 205 45.28 -2.11 8.68
N ARG A 206 45.13 -3.16 7.87
CA ARG A 206 43.99 -3.38 6.99
C ARG A 206 42.70 -3.53 7.82
N MET A 207 42.71 -4.34 8.88
CA MET A 207 41.58 -4.50 9.78
C MET A 207 41.19 -3.18 10.45
N ASN A 208 42.17 -2.41 10.94
CA ASN A 208 41.94 -1.09 11.53
C ASN A 208 41.28 -0.13 10.52
N GLY A 209 41.72 -0.13 9.28
CA GLY A 209 41.09 0.62 8.19
C GLY A 209 39.62 0.23 7.99
N LEU A 210 39.33 -1.07 7.89
CA LEU A 210 37.97 -1.59 7.74
C LEU A 210 37.07 -1.16 8.91
N VAL A 211 37.53 -1.31 10.14
CA VAL A 211 36.75 -0.91 11.34
C VAL A 211 36.46 0.59 11.32
N ARG A 212 37.42 1.42 10.93
CA ARG A 212 37.20 2.88 10.80
C ARG A 212 36.15 3.21 9.75
N GLU A 213 36.23 2.59 8.56
CA GLU A 213 35.24 2.78 7.51
C GLU A 213 33.83 2.35 7.95
N MET A 214 33.71 1.23 8.70
CA MET A 214 32.46 0.77 9.27
C MET A 214 31.86 1.76 10.29
N LEU A 215 32.72 2.29 11.16
CA LEU A 215 32.31 3.29 12.14
C LEU A 215 31.86 4.61 11.47
N ASP A 216 32.59 5.04 10.45
CA ASP A 216 32.22 6.22 9.66
C ASP A 216 30.88 6.02 8.97
N TYR A 217 30.69 4.86 8.31
CA TYR A 217 29.42 4.53 7.67
C TYR A 217 28.25 4.53 8.68
N THR A 218 28.39 3.86 9.82
CA THR A 218 27.33 3.77 10.83
C THR A 218 27.02 5.13 11.48
N ARG A 219 27.98 6.01 11.61
CA ARG A 219 27.77 7.39 12.09
C ARG A 219 26.98 8.20 11.05
N LEU A 220 27.35 8.11 9.78
CA LEU A 220 26.65 8.81 8.68
C LEU A 220 25.22 8.29 8.51
N ASP A 221 25.01 6.99 8.66
CA ASP A 221 23.69 6.36 8.54
C ASP A 221 22.68 6.82 9.58
N ARG A 222 23.15 7.21 10.77
CA ARG A 222 22.34 7.78 11.87
C ARG A 222 22.19 9.30 11.83
N THR A 223 22.80 9.96 10.85
CA THR A 223 22.82 11.41 10.74
C THR A 223 21.79 11.87 9.73
N ASP A 224 20.71 12.46 10.20
CA ASP A 224 19.64 12.98 9.32
C ASP A 224 19.94 14.42 8.86
N GLU A 225 20.75 15.19 9.60
CA GLU A 225 21.04 16.58 9.30
C GLU A 225 22.51 16.95 9.55
N LEU A 226 23.05 17.80 8.68
CA LEU A 226 24.39 18.35 8.82
C LEU A 226 24.43 19.45 9.89
N LYS A 227 25.12 19.20 11.00
CA LYS A 227 25.25 20.14 12.12
C LYS A 227 26.19 21.34 11.85
N ASN A 228 27.20 21.17 10.97
CA ASN A 228 28.26 22.16 10.71
C ASN A 228 28.23 22.69 9.26
N ARG A 229 27.06 23.05 8.75
CA ARG A 229 26.93 23.53 7.38
C ARG A 229 27.46 24.97 7.22
N LYS A 230 28.57 25.13 6.49
CA LYS A 230 29.20 26.43 6.18
C LYS A 230 29.28 26.64 4.68
N THR A 231 29.46 27.90 4.24
CA THR A 231 29.86 28.18 2.87
C THR A 231 31.38 27.97 2.76
N LEU A 232 31.78 26.99 1.96
CA LEU A 232 33.17 26.56 1.77
C LEU A 232 33.66 26.92 0.37
N ASN A 233 34.96 27.15 0.28
CA ASN A 233 35.67 27.31 -0.99
C ASN A 233 36.03 25.89 -1.51
N LEU A 234 35.20 25.34 -2.42
CA LEU A 234 35.43 24.01 -2.96
C LEU A 234 36.69 23.94 -3.83
N THR A 235 37.04 25.04 -4.53
CA THR A 235 38.31 25.15 -5.27
C THR A 235 39.51 24.91 -4.37
N ALA A 236 39.59 25.60 -3.21
CA ALA A 236 40.68 25.43 -2.25
C ALA A 236 40.68 24.00 -1.68
N LEU A 237 39.55 23.50 -1.25
CA LEU A 237 39.41 22.14 -0.70
C LEU A 237 39.91 21.07 -1.69
N VAL A 238 39.52 21.12 -2.97
CA VAL A 238 39.96 20.13 -3.95
C VAL A 238 41.46 20.25 -4.23
N ARG A 239 42.00 21.47 -4.30
CA ARG A 239 43.46 21.68 -4.49
C ARG A 239 44.28 21.14 -3.30
N ASP A 240 43.83 21.40 -2.07
CA ASP A 240 44.46 20.88 -0.86
C ASP A 240 44.45 19.34 -0.88
N MET A 241 43.31 18.73 -1.20
CA MET A 241 43.19 17.28 -1.32
C MET A 241 44.07 16.68 -2.40
N LEU A 242 44.20 17.33 -3.56
CA LEU A 242 45.10 16.87 -4.63
C LEU A 242 46.57 16.93 -4.15
N THR A 243 46.94 17.90 -3.36
CA THR A 243 48.30 18.00 -2.79
C THR A 243 48.55 16.92 -1.73
N GLU A 244 47.56 16.69 -0.83
CA GLU A 244 47.64 15.68 0.22
C GLU A 244 47.73 14.26 -0.36
N TYR A 245 46.98 13.99 -1.41
CA TYR A 245 46.93 12.66 -2.08
C TYR A 245 47.94 12.49 -3.21
N ALA A 246 48.76 13.50 -3.53
CA ALA A 246 49.78 13.42 -4.59
C ALA A 246 50.68 12.17 -4.51
N PRO A 247 51.13 11.69 -3.34
CA PRO A 247 51.93 10.50 -3.22
C PRO A 247 51.26 9.22 -3.80
N LEU A 248 49.94 9.12 -3.73
CA LEU A 248 49.21 7.96 -4.29
C LEU A 248 49.31 7.91 -5.83
N PHE A 249 49.64 9.02 -6.47
CA PHE A 249 49.67 9.16 -7.91
C PHE A 249 51.10 9.20 -8.52
N GLU A 250 52.15 8.97 -7.72
CA GLU A 250 53.56 9.02 -8.21
C GLU A 250 53.81 8.12 -9.42
N LYS A 251 53.14 6.96 -9.47
CA LYS A 251 53.22 6.02 -10.57
C LYS A 251 52.14 6.21 -11.65
N ARG A 252 51.37 7.32 -11.61
CA ARG A 252 50.26 7.60 -12.50
C ARG A 252 50.34 9.00 -13.09
N ARG A 253 49.65 9.26 -14.19
CA ARG A 253 49.59 10.59 -14.81
C ARG A 253 48.39 11.37 -14.27
N LEU A 254 48.58 12.12 -13.19
CA LEU A 254 47.56 12.98 -12.64
C LEU A 254 47.49 14.31 -13.43
N THR A 255 46.28 14.65 -13.88
CA THR A 255 45.94 15.96 -14.47
C THR A 255 44.82 16.60 -13.69
N ALA A 256 44.92 17.91 -13.44
CA ALA A 256 43.91 18.65 -12.67
C ALA A 256 43.52 19.93 -13.43
N ASP A 257 42.22 20.11 -13.65
CA ASP A 257 41.62 21.30 -14.24
C ASP A 257 40.56 21.85 -13.26
N ILE A 258 41.01 22.74 -12.39
CA ILE A 258 40.22 23.20 -11.22
C ILE A 258 39.83 24.66 -11.40
N ALA A 259 38.56 24.89 -11.71
CA ALA A 259 37.97 26.24 -11.84
C ALA A 259 38.07 27.02 -10.52
N ASP A 260 38.34 28.33 -10.65
CA ASP A 260 38.43 29.24 -9.52
C ASP A 260 37.08 29.69 -8.99
N GLY A 261 37.03 29.97 -7.69
CA GLY A 261 35.91 30.65 -7.03
C GLY A 261 34.67 29.80 -6.84
N VAL A 262 34.77 28.48 -6.99
CA VAL A 262 33.64 27.57 -6.75
C VAL A 262 33.37 27.46 -5.25
N ARG A 263 32.15 27.77 -4.84
CA ARG A 263 31.70 27.70 -3.45
C ARG A 263 30.54 26.74 -3.28
N ILE A 264 30.53 26.00 -2.17
CA ILE A 264 29.48 25.07 -1.81
C ILE A 264 29.08 25.27 -0.35
N ARG A 265 27.83 24.99 -0.02
CA ARG A 265 27.37 24.99 1.37
C ARG A 265 27.37 23.57 1.90
N GLY A 266 28.22 23.26 2.88
CA GLY A 266 28.36 21.91 3.42
C GLY A 266 29.22 21.82 4.66
N ASP A 267 29.48 20.59 5.09
CA ASP A 267 30.46 20.26 6.15
C ASP A 267 31.80 19.93 5.50
N GLU A 268 32.82 20.70 5.88
CA GLU A 268 34.17 20.60 5.30
C GLU A 268 34.79 19.22 5.51
N THR A 269 34.65 18.65 6.72
CA THR A 269 35.23 17.35 7.07
C THR A 269 34.63 16.24 6.22
N LEU A 270 33.31 16.27 6.05
CA LEU A 270 32.60 15.27 5.24
C LEU A 270 32.91 15.44 3.75
N LEU A 271 32.96 16.67 3.22
CA LEU A 271 33.30 16.91 1.83
C LEU A 271 34.77 16.53 1.52
N ARG A 272 35.71 16.78 2.43
CA ARG A 272 37.09 16.25 2.32
C ARG A 272 37.09 14.72 2.24
N ARG A 273 36.32 14.05 3.12
CA ARG A 273 36.18 12.58 3.08
C ARG A 273 35.61 12.09 1.74
N ALA A 274 34.58 12.76 1.21
CA ALA A 274 33.98 12.42 -0.07
C ALA A 274 34.98 12.53 -1.24
N VAL A 275 35.72 13.63 -1.31
CA VAL A 275 36.77 13.83 -2.33
C VAL A 275 37.88 12.79 -2.15
N GLY A 276 38.30 12.51 -0.92
CA GLY A 276 39.28 11.47 -0.60
C GLY A 276 38.86 10.09 -1.13
N CYS A 277 37.60 9.69 -0.90
CA CYS A 277 37.06 8.41 -1.42
C CYS A 277 37.20 8.30 -2.95
N LEU A 278 36.94 9.40 -3.69
CA LEU A 278 37.10 9.42 -5.15
C LEU A 278 38.58 9.31 -5.58
N LEU A 279 39.47 10.06 -4.90
CA LEU A 279 40.90 10.04 -5.21
C LEU A 279 41.54 8.70 -4.87
N GLU A 280 41.22 8.12 -3.72
CA GLU A 280 41.67 6.76 -3.33
C GLU A 280 41.20 5.71 -4.33
N ASN A 281 39.92 5.80 -4.74
CA ASN A 281 39.34 4.89 -5.74
C ASN A 281 40.07 5.01 -7.09
N ALA A 282 40.28 6.24 -7.57
CA ALA A 282 41.02 6.49 -8.81
C ALA A 282 42.44 6.00 -8.74
N ALA A 283 43.18 6.24 -7.65
CA ALA A 283 44.52 5.76 -7.46
C ALA A 283 44.60 4.23 -7.42
N LYS A 284 43.66 3.59 -6.77
CA LYS A 284 43.61 2.16 -6.55
C LYS A 284 43.35 1.36 -7.85
N TYR A 285 42.40 1.84 -8.66
CA TYR A 285 41.92 1.11 -9.83
C TYR A 285 42.60 1.54 -11.15
N SER A 286 43.41 2.60 -11.13
CA SER A 286 44.24 2.96 -12.27
C SER A 286 45.47 2.05 -12.38
N PRO A 287 45.80 1.57 -13.58
CA PRO A 287 47.06 0.84 -13.80
C PRO A 287 48.27 1.75 -13.56
N GLU A 288 49.45 1.16 -13.43
CA GLU A 288 50.72 1.93 -13.46
C GLU A 288 50.84 2.67 -14.81
N ASN A 289 51.24 3.94 -14.73
CA ASN A 289 51.25 4.88 -15.86
C ASN A 289 49.89 5.22 -16.48
N GLY A 290 48.76 4.79 -15.84
CA GLY A 290 47.42 5.15 -16.23
C GLY A 290 47.13 6.64 -15.98
N ARG A 291 46.18 7.19 -16.70
CA ARG A 291 45.76 8.57 -16.59
C ARG A 291 44.69 8.68 -15.49
N VAL A 292 44.83 9.69 -14.62
CA VAL A 292 43.83 10.16 -13.72
C VAL A 292 43.55 11.64 -13.98
N SER A 293 42.30 12.03 -14.16
CA SER A 293 41.94 13.42 -14.43
C SER A 293 40.89 13.88 -13.40
N VAL A 294 41.18 15.01 -12.74
CA VAL A 294 40.26 15.66 -11.81
C VAL A 294 39.87 16.99 -12.39
N ARG A 295 38.56 17.20 -12.57
CA ARG A 295 38.05 18.45 -13.12
C ARG A 295 36.96 19.01 -12.21
N LEU A 296 37.08 20.30 -11.87
CA LEU A 296 36.06 21.06 -11.17
C LEU A 296 35.56 22.18 -12.08
N THR A 297 34.29 22.21 -12.39
CA THR A 297 33.71 23.25 -13.25
C THR A 297 32.93 24.29 -12.43
N ASN A 298 32.98 25.55 -12.87
CA ASN A 298 32.20 26.64 -12.30
C ASN A 298 30.98 26.94 -13.22
N SER A 299 30.11 25.96 -13.42
CA SER A 299 28.85 26.09 -14.17
C SER A 299 27.68 26.21 -13.20
N ARG A 300 26.44 26.41 -13.71
CA ARG A 300 25.24 26.50 -12.87
C ARG A 300 25.09 25.30 -11.90
N ASN A 301 25.56 24.13 -12.31
CA ASN A 301 25.68 22.96 -11.47
C ASN A 301 27.18 22.71 -11.31
N HIS A 302 27.78 23.14 -10.20
CA HIS A 302 29.19 22.87 -9.92
C HIS A 302 29.43 21.36 -9.98
N LEU A 303 30.23 20.89 -10.95
CA LEU A 303 30.50 19.49 -11.15
C LEU A 303 31.97 19.20 -10.81
N LEU A 304 32.18 18.28 -9.87
CA LEU A 304 33.44 17.64 -9.66
C LEU A 304 33.45 16.32 -10.42
N THR A 305 34.39 16.18 -11.34
CA THR A 305 34.54 14.95 -12.15
C THR A 305 35.90 14.35 -11.84
N VAL A 306 35.91 13.05 -11.54
CA VAL A 306 37.13 12.25 -11.39
C VAL A 306 37.08 11.12 -12.40
N GLU A 307 38.06 11.11 -13.29
CA GLU A 307 38.22 10.10 -14.34
C GLU A 307 39.49 9.30 -14.09
N ASN A 308 39.44 8.00 -14.33
CA ASN A 308 40.62 7.17 -14.28
C ASN A 308 40.60 6.08 -15.36
N ASP A 309 41.76 5.77 -15.90
CA ASP A 309 41.94 4.66 -16.82
C ASP A 309 41.73 3.34 -16.09
N CYS A 310 40.83 2.50 -16.61
CA CYS A 310 40.57 1.14 -16.12
C CYS A 310 39.88 0.30 -17.20
N GLU A 311 39.70 -1.00 -16.96
CA GLU A 311 38.84 -1.81 -17.78
C GLU A 311 37.38 -1.35 -17.67
N PRO A 312 36.60 -1.42 -18.76
CA PRO A 312 35.20 -1.07 -18.71
C PRO A 312 34.42 -1.90 -17.67
N ILE A 313 33.58 -1.23 -16.92
CA ILE A 313 32.70 -1.87 -15.92
C ILE A 313 31.39 -2.26 -16.63
N PRO A 314 30.88 -3.47 -16.45
CA PRO A 314 29.58 -3.85 -17.01
C PRO A 314 28.47 -2.82 -16.59
N GLU A 315 27.63 -2.43 -17.53
CA GLU A 315 26.58 -1.41 -17.25
C GLU A 315 25.64 -1.82 -16.11
N THR A 316 25.42 -3.13 -15.94
CA THR A 316 24.62 -3.68 -14.84
C THR A 316 25.29 -3.54 -13.47
N GLU A 317 26.62 -3.37 -13.45
CA GLU A 317 27.40 -3.22 -12.22
C GLU A 317 27.60 -1.75 -11.82
N LEU A 318 27.51 -0.80 -12.77
CA LEU A 318 27.74 0.63 -12.48
C LEU A 318 26.87 1.17 -11.32
N PRO A 319 25.54 0.90 -11.23
CA PRO A 319 24.75 1.34 -10.09
C PRO A 319 25.16 0.67 -8.78
N ARG A 320 25.64 -0.56 -8.85
CA ARG A 320 26.02 -1.37 -7.70
C ARG A 320 27.35 -0.96 -7.07
N LEU A 321 28.16 -0.16 -7.76
CA LEU A 321 29.44 0.35 -7.23
C LEU A 321 29.27 1.14 -5.92
N PHE A 322 28.09 1.68 -5.67
CA PHE A 322 27.75 2.43 -4.48
C PHE A 322 27.09 1.57 -3.37
N GLU A 323 26.86 0.29 -3.63
CA GLU A 323 26.36 -0.65 -2.61
C GLU A 323 27.49 -0.98 -1.62
N MET A 324 27.11 -1.19 -0.36
CA MET A 324 28.07 -1.57 0.68
C MET A 324 28.75 -2.90 0.36
N PHE A 325 30.06 -2.97 0.56
CA PHE A 325 30.89 -4.16 0.34
C PHE A 325 30.86 -4.69 -1.10
N TYR A 326 30.23 -3.97 -2.02
CA TYR A 326 30.24 -4.37 -3.40
C TYR A 326 31.65 -4.19 -4.01
N ARG A 327 32.12 -5.24 -4.67
CA ARG A 327 33.37 -5.26 -5.42
C ARG A 327 33.14 -6.06 -6.71
N GLY A 328 33.37 -5.44 -7.84
CA GLY A 328 33.31 -6.16 -9.14
C GLY A 328 34.23 -7.38 -9.14
N ASP A 329 33.89 -8.43 -9.86
CA ASP A 329 34.57 -9.72 -9.82
C ASP A 329 36.10 -9.61 -10.12
N LYS A 330 36.48 -8.74 -11.03
CA LYS A 330 37.91 -8.50 -11.37
C LYS A 330 38.67 -7.66 -10.33
N ALA A 331 37.97 -6.95 -9.47
CA ALA A 331 38.53 -6.11 -8.40
C ALA A 331 38.86 -6.91 -7.14
N ARG A 332 38.31 -8.13 -7.00
CA ARG A 332 38.56 -9.01 -5.84
C ARG A 332 40.00 -9.43 -5.72
N ASP A 333 40.68 -9.68 -6.89
CA ASP A 333 42.04 -10.23 -6.91
C ASP A 333 43.15 -9.17 -6.89
N ARG A 334 42.89 -7.91 -7.29
CA ARG A 334 43.94 -6.94 -7.60
C ARG A 334 44.14 -5.81 -6.59
N ALA A 335 43.14 -5.48 -5.79
CA ALA A 335 43.26 -4.29 -4.97
C ALA A 335 42.58 -4.50 -3.60
N GLY A 336 43.36 -4.40 -2.54
CA GLY A 336 42.85 -4.36 -1.16
C GLY A 336 41.91 -3.17 -0.94
N GLY A 337 40.72 -3.44 -0.45
CA GLY A 337 39.72 -2.43 -0.10
C GLY A 337 38.39 -3.10 0.18
N HIS A 338 37.63 -2.52 1.08
CA HIS A 338 36.50 -3.18 1.73
C HIS A 338 35.16 -2.92 1.01
N GLY A 339 35.14 -2.12 -0.07
CA GLY A 339 33.90 -1.77 -0.79
C GLY A 339 32.99 -0.81 -0.03
N LEU A 340 33.51 -0.09 0.97
CA LEU A 340 32.75 0.91 1.75
C LEU A 340 32.95 2.35 1.27
N GLY A 341 34.06 2.67 0.60
CA GLY A 341 34.41 4.06 0.26
C GLY A 341 33.35 4.75 -0.62
N LEU A 342 32.86 4.11 -1.67
CA LEU A 342 31.83 4.69 -2.54
C LEU A 342 30.44 4.74 -1.86
N ALA A 343 30.14 3.80 -0.97
CA ALA A 343 28.94 3.85 -0.15
C ALA A 343 28.96 5.02 0.85
N ILE A 344 30.13 5.26 1.47
CA ILE A 344 30.37 6.44 2.35
C ILE A 344 30.23 7.73 1.53
N LEU A 345 30.83 7.81 0.34
CA LEU A 345 30.68 8.93 -0.58
C LEU A 345 29.21 9.22 -0.85
N GLN A 346 28.42 8.23 -1.22
CA GLN A 346 27.00 8.39 -1.52
C GLN A 346 26.20 8.91 -0.33
N LYS A 347 26.47 8.41 0.88
CA LYS A 347 25.85 8.92 2.13
C LYS A 347 26.21 10.36 2.40
N ILE A 348 27.49 10.73 2.28
CA ILE A 348 27.95 12.12 2.46
C ILE A 348 27.25 13.05 1.46
N LEU A 349 27.20 12.66 0.19
CA LEU A 349 26.55 13.48 -0.84
C LEU A 349 25.05 13.62 -0.60
N ALA A 350 24.36 12.54 -0.22
CA ALA A 350 22.92 12.57 0.11
C ALA A 350 22.64 13.56 1.27
N LEU A 351 23.44 13.57 2.32
CA LEU A 351 23.34 14.53 3.42
C LEU A 351 23.53 16.00 2.97
N HIS A 352 24.26 16.21 1.87
CA HIS A 352 24.46 17.54 1.28
C HIS A 352 23.41 17.89 0.22
N GLY A 353 22.50 16.97 -0.13
CA GLY A 353 21.56 17.12 -1.25
C GLY A 353 22.23 17.03 -2.61
N LEU A 354 23.37 16.33 -2.68
CA LEU A 354 24.18 16.10 -3.88
C LEU A 354 24.05 14.65 -4.33
N THR A 355 24.45 14.36 -5.57
CA THR A 355 24.45 13.03 -6.14
C THR A 355 25.79 12.72 -6.81
N CYS A 356 26.16 11.45 -6.87
CA CYS A 356 27.28 10.96 -7.67
C CYS A 356 26.77 9.87 -8.64
N LYS A 357 27.31 9.87 -9.86
CA LYS A 357 27.09 8.84 -10.86
C LYS A 357 28.42 8.32 -11.39
N ALA A 358 28.45 7.04 -11.70
CA ALA A 358 29.56 6.42 -12.41
C ALA A 358 29.14 6.13 -13.85
N GLU A 359 30.02 6.41 -14.81
CA GLU A 359 29.80 6.11 -16.23
C GLU A 359 31.10 5.61 -16.89
N ASN A 360 30.98 4.68 -17.83
CA ASN A 360 32.09 4.27 -18.63
C ASN A 360 32.46 5.35 -19.63
N ILE A 361 33.76 5.61 -19.77
CA ILE A 361 34.33 6.46 -20.81
C ILE A 361 35.28 5.63 -21.66
N LYS A 362 35.77 6.19 -22.75
CA LYS A 362 36.74 5.51 -23.61
C LYS A 362 38.04 5.21 -22.84
N GLY A 363 38.23 3.94 -22.45
CA GLY A 363 39.40 3.47 -21.75
C GLY A 363 39.40 3.66 -20.23
N GLY A 364 38.23 3.94 -19.63
CA GLY A 364 38.14 4.14 -18.18
C GLY A 364 36.76 4.35 -17.65
N VAL A 365 36.67 4.84 -16.41
CA VAL A 365 35.45 5.20 -15.71
C VAL A 365 35.51 6.67 -15.27
N ARG A 366 34.34 7.30 -15.20
CA ARG A 366 34.14 8.66 -14.71
C ARG A 366 33.14 8.67 -13.58
N PHE A 367 33.49 9.36 -12.51
CA PHE A 367 32.59 9.70 -11.40
C PHE A 367 32.28 11.19 -11.48
N ILE A 368 30.95 11.52 -11.39
CA ILE A 368 30.44 12.89 -11.54
C ILE A 368 29.57 13.21 -10.36
#